data_a0f18e92f7b80db735fe325a25e28a89
#
_entry.id   a0f18e92f7b80db735fe325a25e28a89
#
_cell.length_a   1.000
_cell.length_b   1.000
_cell.length_c   1.000
_cell.angle_alpha   90.00
_cell.angle_beta   90.00
_cell.angle_gamma   90.00
#
_symmetry.space_group_name_H-M   'P 1'
#
loop_
_entity.id
_entity.type
_entity.pdbx_description
1 polymer ?
#
loop_
_entity_poly.entity_id
_entity_poly.type
_entity_poly.pdbx_seq_one_letter_code
_entity_poly.pdbx_strand_id
1 'polypeptide(L)'
;MRISWLSVSDQLGGSEIALLGMITGLRRARPDWQFQVVLPGNGPLRERVEAAGAACSVVAMPPALARIGESAAIRNRWSAGAQVALGLRLCASAAALPAYEARLRRTLSAFKPDIVHTNGLKAHVVGARVRLPRCAVVWHLHEYVSRRRLTRWLMRRYANRCDAIVANSASVAADVKSIFEKPLAVHVVRNAVDLKTFAPGGPRLDLDGLAALPAAPAGVTRIGLVATFARWKGHDIFLDALQRASNTRTIRGYIIGGPLYDTSGSQYTKRDLEAMIDARLLRGRVGLTGFVDAASAMRSLDVVVHASSEPEPFGLVIAEAMACGRAVITTASGGASELIEAGRDALVAPSGDAPALAAAIDRLAGDRVLRETMGSLARAAALTRFAPDRMAMELARVFESVAPDPRLAQSA
;
A
#
# COMPACT_ATOMS: atom_id res chain seq x y z
N MET A 1 -4.72 23.77 -13.64
CA MET A 1 -5.49 23.17 -12.52
C MET A 1 -4.64 23.12 -11.26
N ARG A 2 -5.25 23.34 -10.08
CA ARG A 2 -4.56 23.31 -8.77
C ARG A 2 -5.10 22.18 -7.93
N ILE A 3 -4.24 21.28 -7.49
CA ILE A 3 -4.63 20.06 -6.76
C ILE A 3 -3.95 20.04 -5.42
N SER A 4 -4.72 19.87 -4.34
CA SER A 4 -4.21 19.72 -2.98
C SER A 4 -4.49 18.31 -2.48
N TRP A 5 -3.44 17.58 -2.09
CA TRP A 5 -3.56 16.28 -1.43
C TRP A 5 -3.59 16.44 0.09
N LEU A 6 -4.52 15.75 0.73
CA LEU A 6 -4.54 15.61 2.19
C LEU A 6 -4.04 14.23 2.57
N SER A 7 -2.87 14.15 3.20
CA SER A 7 -2.34 12.92 3.78
C SER A 7 -2.65 12.83 5.27
N VAL A 8 -2.82 11.61 5.77
CA VAL A 8 -3.02 11.31 7.21
C VAL A 8 -1.73 10.90 7.91
N SER A 9 -0.66 10.71 7.14
CA SER A 9 0.67 10.31 7.62
C SER A 9 1.73 11.23 7.04
N ASP A 10 2.80 11.42 7.79
CA ASP A 10 4.05 12.07 7.36
C ASP A 10 5.19 11.05 7.21
N GLN A 11 4.89 9.74 7.39
CA GLN A 11 5.80 8.62 7.24
C GLN A 11 5.74 8.05 5.82
N LEU A 12 6.66 7.16 5.47
CA LEU A 12 6.70 6.49 4.16
C LEU A 12 6.03 5.12 4.25
N GLY A 13 4.74 5.05 3.97
CA GLY A 13 3.99 3.82 3.79
C GLY A 13 3.61 3.58 2.33
N GLY A 14 2.88 2.50 2.05
CA GLY A 14 2.48 2.16 0.67
C GLY A 14 1.59 3.21 -0.01
N SER A 15 0.67 3.82 0.74
CA SER A 15 -0.20 4.90 0.24
C SER A 15 0.57 6.20 -0.05
N GLU A 16 1.62 6.49 0.74
CA GLU A 16 2.47 7.67 0.57
C GLU A 16 3.44 7.49 -0.61
N ILE A 17 3.95 6.28 -0.83
CA ILE A 17 4.73 5.94 -2.02
C ILE A 17 3.86 6.08 -3.28
N ALA A 18 2.61 5.62 -3.25
CA ALA A 18 1.66 5.80 -4.34
C ALA A 18 1.39 7.30 -4.60
N LEU A 19 1.23 8.12 -3.54
CA LEU A 19 1.06 9.56 -3.64
C LEU A 19 2.24 10.24 -4.35
N LEU A 20 3.48 9.90 -3.99
CA LEU A 20 4.68 10.44 -4.65
C LEU A 20 4.72 10.05 -6.13
N GLY A 21 4.36 8.82 -6.46
CA GLY A 21 4.22 8.34 -7.84
C GLY A 21 3.17 9.13 -8.64
N MET A 22 2.01 9.43 -8.02
CA MET A 22 0.96 10.25 -8.63
C MET A 22 1.45 11.68 -8.93
N ILE A 23 2.09 12.34 -7.97
CA ILE A 23 2.62 13.70 -8.14
C ILE A 23 3.65 13.72 -9.26
N THR A 24 4.63 12.82 -9.23
CA THR A 24 5.70 12.75 -10.23
C THR A 24 5.15 12.47 -11.63
N GLY A 25 4.19 11.57 -11.75
CA GLY A 25 3.55 11.24 -13.02
C GLY A 25 2.71 12.40 -13.56
N LEU A 26 1.87 13.00 -12.72
CA LEU A 26 1.03 14.13 -13.10
C LEU A 26 1.84 15.37 -13.51
N ARG A 27 2.95 15.66 -12.85
CA ARG A 27 3.84 16.76 -13.24
C ARG A 27 4.40 16.60 -14.65
N ARG A 28 4.68 15.37 -15.06
CA ARG A 28 5.14 15.09 -16.43
C ARG A 28 4.00 15.19 -17.43
N ALA A 29 2.82 14.66 -17.08
CA ALA A 29 1.65 14.62 -17.95
C ALA A 29 0.94 15.97 -18.08
N ARG A 30 1.02 16.81 -17.05
CA ARG A 30 0.33 18.11 -16.93
C ARG A 30 1.26 19.13 -16.28
N PRO A 31 2.28 19.64 -16.98
CA PRO A 31 3.30 20.53 -16.41
C PRO A 31 2.73 21.90 -15.97
N ASP A 32 1.58 22.29 -16.51
CA ASP A 32 0.82 23.50 -16.16
C ASP A 32 0.04 23.38 -14.84
N TRP A 33 -0.10 22.18 -14.29
CA TRP A 33 -0.83 21.97 -13.04
C TRP A 33 0.05 22.29 -11.83
N GLN A 34 -0.58 22.84 -10.79
CA GLN A 34 0.08 23.14 -9.52
C GLN A 34 -0.34 22.15 -8.44
N PHE A 35 0.61 21.74 -7.65
CA PHE A 35 0.44 20.68 -6.66
C PHE A 35 0.81 21.14 -5.26
N GLN A 36 -0.03 20.82 -4.28
CA GLN A 36 0.22 20.99 -2.87
C GLN A 36 -0.05 19.67 -2.14
N VAL A 37 0.76 19.36 -1.13
CA VAL A 37 0.46 18.29 -0.17
C VAL A 37 0.36 18.89 1.23
N VAL A 38 -0.73 18.60 1.92
CA VAL A 38 -0.92 18.96 3.32
C VAL A 38 -0.64 17.73 4.17
N LEU A 39 0.39 17.84 5.02
CA LEU A 39 0.86 16.78 5.92
C LEU A 39 0.46 17.06 7.37
N PRO A 40 0.28 16.00 8.20
CA PRO A 40 -0.01 16.15 9.63
C PRO A 40 1.23 16.50 10.47
N GLY A 41 2.44 16.37 9.92
CA GLY A 41 3.71 16.63 10.61
C GLY A 41 4.88 16.82 9.66
N ASN A 42 6.08 16.94 10.22
CA ASN A 42 7.34 17.14 9.49
C ASN A 42 8.14 15.81 9.37
N GLY A 43 7.51 14.71 9.04
CA GLY A 43 8.16 13.43 8.83
C GLY A 43 8.90 13.33 7.48
N PRO A 44 9.52 12.17 7.20
CA PRO A 44 10.37 11.94 6.02
C PRO A 44 9.62 12.09 4.68
N LEU A 45 8.29 12.03 4.68
CA LEU A 45 7.48 12.25 3.48
C LEU A 45 7.62 13.69 2.94
N ARG A 46 7.86 14.68 3.81
CA ARG A 46 7.95 16.09 3.41
C ARG A 46 9.03 16.32 2.34
N GLU A 47 10.26 15.92 2.62
CA GLU A 47 11.39 16.10 1.69
C GLU A 47 11.12 15.41 0.35
N ARG A 48 10.48 14.23 0.38
CA ARG A 48 10.13 13.49 -0.83
C ARG A 48 9.05 14.18 -1.65
N VAL A 49 8.07 14.82 -1.01
CA VAL A 49 7.03 15.62 -1.66
C VAL A 49 7.64 16.86 -2.33
N GLU A 50 8.52 17.58 -1.63
CA GLU A 50 9.21 18.76 -2.15
C GLU A 50 10.13 18.37 -3.33
N ALA A 51 10.86 17.27 -3.22
CA ALA A 51 11.68 16.70 -4.30
C ALA A 51 10.83 16.26 -5.52
N ALA A 52 9.62 15.75 -5.29
CA ALA A 52 8.66 15.46 -6.36
C ALA A 52 8.07 16.72 -6.98
N GLY A 53 8.35 17.90 -6.41
CA GLY A 53 8.02 19.24 -6.90
C GLY A 53 6.60 19.67 -6.61
N ALA A 54 6.02 19.23 -5.52
CA ALA A 54 4.79 19.78 -4.95
C ALA A 54 5.12 20.71 -3.78
N ALA A 55 4.33 21.77 -3.59
CA ALA A 55 4.40 22.59 -2.39
C ALA A 55 3.98 21.74 -1.18
N CYS A 56 4.70 21.88 -0.06
CA CYS A 56 4.34 21.18 1.16
C CYS A 56 3.84 22.14 2.22
N SER A 57 2.72 21.82 2.86
CA SER A 57 2.17 22.55 3.99
C SER A 57 1.94 21.59 5.15
N VAL A 58 2.25 22.04 6.37
CA VAL A 58 2.03 21.24 7.58
C VAL A 58 0.86 21.81 8.37
N VAL A 59 -0.16 21.00 8.58
CA VAL A 59 -1.28 21.27 9.47
C VAL A 59 -1.34 20.16 10.50
N ALA A 60 -0.75 20.42 11.67
CA ALA A 60 -0.64 19.41 12.73
C ALA A 60 -2.01 18.83 13.11
N MET A 61 -2.14 17.52 12.94
CA MET A 61 -3.34 16.78 13.33
C MET A 61 -3.37 16.62 14.84
N PRO A 62 -4.51 16.92 15.52
CA PRO A 62 -4.62 16.72 16.95
C PRO A 62 -4.31 15.27 17.34
N PRO A 63 -3.51 15.01 18.40
CA PRO A 63 -3.11 13.66 18.79
C PRO A 63 -4.29 12.72 19.04
N ALA A 64 -5.40 13.26 19.56
CA ALA A 64 -6.63 12.49 19.75
C ALA A 64 -7.22 11.98 18.43
N LEU A 65 -7.21 12.82 17.38
CA LEU A 65 -7.66 12.45 16.03
C LEU A 65 -6.67 11.52 15.33
N ALA A 66 -5.37 11.76 15.48
CA ALA A 66 -4.31 10.92 14.90
C ALA A 66 -4.41 9.47 15.37
N ARG A 67 -4.72 9.25 16.65
CA ARG A 67 -4.82 7.91 17.28
C ARG A 67 -6.15 7.18 17.03
N ILE A 68 -7.15 7.81 16.42
CA ILE A 68 -8.39 7.10 16.02
C ILE A 68 -8.05 6.08 14.93
N GLY A 69 -8.37 4.83 15.14
CA GLY A 69 -8.13 3.73 14.18
C GLY A 69 -6.87 2.90 14.44
N GLU A 70 -5.92 3.38 15.25
CA GLU A 70 -4.75 2.60 15.66
C GLU A 70 -5.05 1.69 16.88
N SER A 71 -6.19 1.88 17.54
CA SER A 71 -6.51 1.17 18.76
C SER A 71 -6.93 -0.27 18.48
N ALA A 72 -6.24 -1.22 19.10
CA ALA A 72 -6.64 -2.63 19.21
C ALA A 72 -8.08 -2.79 19.78
N ALA A 73 -8.58 -1.78 20.50
CA ALA A 73 -9.93 -1.71 21.02
C ALA A 73 -11.05 -1.82 19.96
N ILE A 74 -10.76 -1.55 18.70
CA ILE A 74 -11.75 -1.68 17.61
C ILE A 74 -11.83 -3.14 17.09
N ARG A 75 -10.83 -3.96 17.37
CA ARG A 75 -10.73 -5.35 16.90
C ARG A 75 -10.94 -6.43 17.95
N ASN A 76 -10.76 -6.13 19.24
CA ASN A 76 -10.77 -7.17 20.27
C ASN A 76 -11.73 -6.86 21.41
N ARG A 77 -12.41 -7.90 21.91
CA ARG A 77 -13.40 -7.97 22.99
C ARG A 77 -13.27 -6.87 24.06
N TRP A 78 -14.28 -6.09 24.15
CA TRP A 78 -14.65 -4.93 24.94
C TRP A 78 -14.45 -5.12 26.44
N SER A 79 -13.35 -4.64 26.98
CA SER A 79 -13.34 -4.31 28.41
C SER A 79 -14.04 -2.95 28.61
N ALA A 80 -14.76 -2.76 29.68
CA ALA A 80 -15.44 -1.49 30.00
C ALA A 80 -14.45 -0.30 29.98
N GLY A 81 -13.22 -0.50 30.46
CA GLY A 81 -12.15 0.51 30.42
C GLY A 81 -11.73 0.93 29.00
N ALA A 82 -11.72 0.00 28.04
CA ALA A 82 -11.39 0.33 26.64
C ALA A 82 -12.50 1.16 25.98
N GLN A 83 -13.77 0.93 26.35
CA GLN A 83 -14.90 1.72 25.86
C GLN A 83 -14.87 3.16 26.41
N VAL A 84 -14.59 3.33 27.69
CA VAL A 84 -14.45 4.64 28.34
C VAL A 84 -13.28 5.41 27.71
N ALA A 85 -12.10 4.76 27.52
CA ALA A 85 -10.96 5.38 26.90
C ALA A 85 -11.24 5.79 25.44
N LEU A 86 -11.99 4.99 24.68
CA LEU A 86 -12.42 5.34 23.32
C LEU A 86 -13.39 6.52 23.34
N GLY A 87 -14.36 6.52 24.26
CA GLY A 87 -15.31 7.63 24.45
C GLY A 87 -14.59 8.95 24.76
N LEU A 88 -13.66 8.96 25.69
CA LEU A 88 -12.86 10.13 26.05
C LEU A 88 -12.02 10.64 24.86
N ARG A 89 -11.43 9.74 24.07
CA ARG A 89 -10.68 10.10 22.86
C ARG A 89 -11.59 10.69 21.78
N LEU A 90 -12.80 10.17 21.61
CA LEU A 90 -13.77 10.71 20.66
C LEU A 90 -14.24 12.11 21.10
N CYS A 91 -14.50 12.33 22.38
CA CYS A 91 -14.84 13.65 22.92
C CYS A 91 -13.68 14.66 22.74
N ALA A 92 -12.46 14.27 23.07
CA ALA A 92 -11.27 15.12 22.87
C ALA A 92 -11.03 15.44 21.38
N SER A 93 -11.27 14.46 20.52
CA SER A 93 -11.16 14.67 19.06
C SER A 93 -12.24 15.61 18.55
N ALA A 94 -13.48 15.46 19.03
CA ALA A 94 -14.59 16.34 18.67
C ALA A 94 -14.34 17.79 19.10
N ALA A 95 -13.76 18.01 20.28
CA ALA A 95 -13.41 19.34 20.78
C ALA A 95 -12.27 20.01 19.98
N ALA A 96 -11.27 19.23 19.54
CA ALA A 96 -10.12 19.75 18.78
C ALA A 96 -10.40 19.92 17.27
N LEU A 97 -11.43 19.25 16.75
CA LEU A 97 -11.73 19.19 15.32
C LEU A 97 -12.05 20.56 14.71
N PRO A 98 -12.86 21.45 15.30
CA PRO A 98 -13.16 22.76 14.69
C PRO A 98 -11.92 23.63 14.47
N ALA A 99 -11.00 23.69 15.45
CA ALA A 99 -9.76 24.44 15.35
C ALA A 99 -8.83 23.86 14.27
N TYR A 100 -8.78 22.53 14.15
CA TYR A 100 -8.04 21.86 13.07
C TYR A 100 -8.65 22.16 11.70
N GLU A 101 -9.96 22.03 11.56
CA GLU A 101 -10.69 22.34 10.32
C GLU A 101 -10.49 23.80 9.89
N ALA A 102 -10.51 24.76 10.84
CA ALA A 102 -10.28 26.17 10.55
C ALA A 102 -8.86 26.42 10.02
N ARG A 103 -7.84 25.77 10.60
CA ARG A 103 -6.46 25.84 10.11
C ARG A 103 -6.32 25.23 8.71
N LEU A 104 -6.87 24.04 8.51
CA LEU A 104 -6.85 23.36 7.25
C LEU A 104 -7.57 24.17 6.16
N ARG A 105 -8.75 24.71 6.49
CA ARG A 105 -9.51 25.60 5.58
C ARG A 105 -8.68 26.82 5.15
N ARG A 106 -7.96 27.48 6.09
CA ARG A 106 -7.08 28.62 5.76
C ARG A 106 -5.95 28.20 4.82
N THR A 107 -5.29 27.07 5.10
CA THR A 107 -4.20 26.53 4.26
C THR A 107 -4.70 26.22 2.83
N LEU A 108 -5.83 25.56 2.72
CA LEU A 108 -6.44 25.24 1.42
C LEU A 108 -6.92 26.51 0.70
N SER A 109 -7.57 27.46 1.42
CA SER A 109 -8.04 28.71 0.82
C SER A 109 -6.89 29.59 0.31
N ALA A 110 -5.72 29.55 0.94
CA ALA A 110 -4.52 30.27 0.47
C ALA A 110 -3.99 29.65 -0.85
N PHE A 111 -4.04 28.33 -0.98
CA PHE A 111 -3.64 27.66 -2.21
C PHE A 111 -4.72 27.71 -3.30
N LYS A 112 -6.02 27.86 -2.96
CA LYS A 112 -7.18 27.89 -3.87
C LYS A 112 -7.22 26.67 -4.80
N PRO A 113 -7.32 25.43 -4.27
CA PRO A 113 -7.34 24.24 -5.10
C PRO A 113 -8.65 24.13 -5.87
N ASP A 114 -8.57 23.63 -7.11
CA ASP A 114 -9.73 23.15 -7.89
C ASP A 114 -10.18 21.78 -7.37
N ILE A 115 -9.24 20.99 -6.84
CA ILE A 115 -9.48 19.65 -6.33
C ILE A 115 -8.76 19.45 -5.00
N VAL A 116 -9.48 18.93 -4.02
CA VAL A 116 -8.93 18.35 -2.80
C VAL A 116 -8.98 16.82 -2.92
N HIS A 117 -7.82 16.21 -3.13
CA HIS A 117 -7.65 14.77 -3.18
C HIS A 117 -7.24 14.26 -1.80
N THR A 118 -7.99 13.33 -1.25
CA THR A 118 -7.77 12.83 0.10
C THR A 118 -7.21 11.40 0.07
N ASN A 119 -6.20 11.15 0.90
CA ASN A 119 -5.52 9.86 1.01
C ASN A 119 -5.70 9.30 2.42
N GLY A 120 -6.58 8.30 2.54
CA GLY A 120 -6.95 7.66 3.80
C GLY A 120 -8.21 8.20 4.48
N LEU A 121 -8.88 7.34 5.28
CA LEU A 121 -10.21 7.59 5.85
C LEU A 121 -10.34 8.90 6.62
N LYS A 122 -9.38 9.22 7.48
CA LYS A 122 -9.42 10.47 8.28
C LYS A 122 -9.41 11.69 7.37
N ALA A 123 -8.58 11.66 6.30
CA ALA A 123 -8.54 12.72 5.30
C ALA A 123 -9.85 12.81 4.51
N HIS A 124 -10.51 11.68 4.20
CA HIS A 124 -11.81 11.68 3.53
C HIS A 124 -12.87 12.44 4.33
N VAL A 125 -12.99 12.12 5.62
CA VAL A 125 -13.96 12.79 6.50
C VAL A 125 -13.64 14.26 6.67
N VAL A 126 -12.39 14.60 6.96
CA VAL A 126 -11.98 15.99 7.17
C VAL A 126 -12.08 16.79 5.87
N GLY A 127 -11.62 16.27 4.74
CA GLY A 127 -11.74 16.92 3.44
C GLY A 127 -13.19 17.23 3.06
N ALA A 128 -14.10 16.26 3.31
CA ALA A 128 -15.54 16.47 3.10
C ALA A 128 -16.13 17.56 4.02
N ARG A 129 -15.64 17.70 5.27
CA ARG A 129 -16.09 18.72 6.22
C ARG A 129 -15.56 20.12 5.90
N VAL A 130 -14.32 20.21 5.39
CA VAL A 130 -13.67 21.49 5.04
C VAL A 130 -13.91 21.91 3.60
N ARG A 131 -14.83 21.25 2.89
CA ARG A 131 -15.14 21.53 1.48
C ARG A 131 -15.20 23.02 1.21
N LEU A 132 -14.38 23.48 0.25
CA LEU A 132 -14.35 24.86 -0.21
C LEU A 132 -15.40 25.07 -1.31
N PRO A 133 -15.92 26.30 -1.47
CA PRO A 133 -16.71 26.63 -2.66
C PRO A 133 -15.90 26.40 -3.94
N ARG A 134 -16.54 25.87 -4.97
CA ARG A 134 -15.91 25.62 -6.28
C ARG A 134 -14.66 24.74 -6.20
N CYS A 135 -14.67 23.75 -5.34
CA CYS A 135 -13.58 22.80 -5.17
C CYS A 135 -14.17 21.40 -5.08
N ALA A 136 -13.76 20.52 -5.99
CA ALA A 136 -14.18 19.13 -5.96
C ALA A 136 -13.39 18.35 -4.89
N VAL A 137 -14.03 17.37 -4.27
CA VAL A 137 -13.42 16.46 -3.28
C VAL A 137 -13.35 15.07 -3.88
N VAL A 138 -12.14 14.54 -3.99
CA VAL A 138 -11.88 13.18 -4.50
C VAL A 138 -11.34 12.32 -3.37
N TRP A 139 -11.98 11.19 -3.11
CA TRP A 139 -11.52 10.20 -2.15
C TRP A 139 -10.69 9.13 -2.84
N HIS A 140 -9.48 8.89 -2.37
CA HIS A 140 -8.64 7.80 -2.88
C HIS A 140 -8.54 6.66 -1.87
N LEU A 141 -9.05 5.50 -2.25
CA LEU A 141 -9.15 4.33 -1.39
C LEU A 141 -8.06 3.32 -1.71
N HIS A 142 -7.33 2.94 -0.66
CA HIS A 142 -6.25 1.95 -0.69
C HIS A 142 -6.57 0.73 0.18
N GLU A 143 -7.77 0.67 0.77
CA GLU A 143 -8.18 -0.38 1.70
C GLU A 143 -9.66 -0.75 1.52
N TYR A 144 -10.03 -1.94 2.00
CA TYR A 144 -11.43 -2.36 2.09
C TYR A 144 -12.14 -1.64 3.24
N VAL A 145 -13.29 -1.05 2.96
CA VAL A 145 -14.02 -0.20 3.90
C VAL A 145 -15.29 -0.84 4.45
N SER A 146 -15.88 -1.80 3.74
CA SER A 146 -17.15 -2.43 4.10
C SER A 146 -17.08 -3.19 5.44
N ARG A 147 -15.93 -3.78 5.75
CA ARG A 147 -15.71 -4.61 6.96
C ARG A 147 -15.69 -3.79 8.26
N ARG A 148 -15.49 -2.47 8.19
CA ARG A 148 -15.37 -1.57 9.34
C ARG A 148 -16.64 -0.76 9.53
N ARG A 149 -17.47 -1.11 10.50
CA ARG A 149 -18.79 -0.48 10.77
C ARG A 149 -18.73 1.05 10.85
N LEU A 150 -17.80 1.59 11.64
CA LEU A 150 -17.62 3.04 11.79
C LEU A 150 -17.17 3.70 10.49
N THR A 151 -16.22 3.11 9.77
CA THR A 151 -15.77 3.60 8.46
C THR A 151 -16.92 3.69 7.48
N ARG A 152 -17.70 2.61 7.35
CA ARG A 152 -18.87 2.54 6.47
C ARG A 152 -19.89 3.63 6.82
N TRP A 153 -20.19 3.82 8.12
CA TRP A 153 -21.12 4.86 8.57
C TRP A 153 -20.61 6.26 8.24
N LEU A 154 -19.33 6.56 8.51
CA LEU A 154 -18.73 7.86 8.20
C LEU A 154 -18.74 8.13 6.69
N MET A 155 -18.36 7.18 5.86
CA MET A 155 -18.37 7.35 4.41
C MET A 155 -19.78 7.60 3.87
N ARG A 156 -20.79 6.85 4.34
CA ARG A 156 -22.20 7.10 4.00
C ARG A 156 -22.66 8.50 4.42
N ARG A 157 -22.27 8.95 5.62
CA ARG A 157 -22.65 10.25 6.18
C ARG A 157 -22.11 11.44 5.38
N TYR A 158 -20.95 11.27 4.74
CA TYR A 158 -20.27 12.32 3.98
C TYR A 158 -20.27 12.07 2.46
N ALA A 159 -20.94 11.05 1.97
CA ALA A 159 -20.97 10.68 0.55
C ALA A 159 -21.39 11.83 -0.36
N ASN A 160 -22.38 12.62 0.05
CA ASN A 160 -22.89 13.78 -0.72
C ASN A 160 -21.90 14.95 -0.81
N ARG A 161 -20.75 14.86 -0.17
CA ARG A 161 -19.65 15.84 -0.23
C ARG A 161 -18.42 15.32 -0.94
N CYS A 162 -18.52 14.15 -1.56
CA CYS A 162 -17.51 13.53 -2.39
C CYS A 162 -17.98 13.58 -3.85
N ASP A 163 -17.17 14.13 -4.73
CA ASP A 163 -17.50 14.30 -6.14
C ASP A 163 -17.07 13.09 -6.98
N ALA A 164 -15.98 12.40 -6.58
CA ALA A 164 -15.56 11.12 -7.14
C ALA A 164 -14.75 10.29 -6.16
N ILE A 165 -14.74 8.98 -6.37
CA ILE A 165 -13.92 8.02 -5.64
C ILE A 165 -12.93 7.40 -6.63
N VAL A 166 -11.66 7.38 -6.25
CA VAL A 166 -10.60 6.61 -6.90
C VAL A 166 -10.32 5.38 -6.04
N ALA A 167 -10.36 4.20 -6.63
CA ALA A 167 -10.00 2.94 -6.00
C ALA A 167 -8.77 2.34 -6.70
N ASN A 168 -7.83 1.82 -5.94
CA ASN A 168 -6.59 1.26 -6.47
C ASN A 168 -6.76 -0.11 -7.15
N SER A 169 -7.95 -0.71 -7.08
CA SER A 169 -8.30 -1.98 -7.75
C SER A 169 -9.82 -2.07 -7.99
N ALA A 170 -10.24 -2.94 -8.90
CA ALA A 170 -11.65 -3.25 -9.11
C ALA A 170 -12.28 -3.91 -7.89
N SER A 171 -11.49 -4.71 -7.16
CA SER A 171 -11.90 -5.34 -5.90
C SER A 171 -12.25 -4.28 -4.83
N VAL A 172 -11.41 -3.25 -4.63
CA VAL A 172 -11.71 -2.14 -3.72
C VAL A 172 -12.87 -1.29 -4.25
N ALA A 173 -12.97 -1.09 -5.57
CA ALA A 173 -14.10 -0.39 -6.17
C ALA A 173 -15.44 -1.12 -5.93
N ALA A 174 -15.46 -2.45 -6.03
CA ALA A 174 -16.63 -3.25 -5.73
C ALA A 174 -17.00 -3.18 -4.23
N ASP A 175 -15.99 -3.25 -3.34
CA ASP A 175 -16.19 -3.13 -1.90
C ASP A 175 -16.83 -1.76 -1.54
N VAL A 176 -16.29 -0.67 -2.07
CA VAL A 176 -16.81 0.67 -1.77
C VAL A 176 -18.20 0.90 -2.37
N LYS A 177 -18.47 0.41 -3.59
CA LYS A 177 -19.80 0.49 -4.19
C LYS A 177 -20.86 -0.22 -3.35
N SER A 178 -20.51 -1.32 -2.70
CA SER A 178 -21.42 -2.10 -1.85
C SER A 178 -21.92 -1.35 -0.61
N ILE A 179 -21.23 -0.28 -0.21
CA ILE A 179 -21.61 0.46 0.98
C ILE A 179 -22.55 1.65 0.71
N PHE A 180 -22.72 2.08 -0.55
CA PHE A 180 -23.56 3.21 -0.90
C PHE A 180 -24.90 2.76 -1.50
N GLU A 181 -25.99 3.41 -1.09
CA GLU A 181 -27.33 3.19 -1.61
C GLU A 181 -27.54 3.93 -2.97
N LYS A 182 -26.89 5.08 -3.10
CA LYS A 182 -26.90 5.86 -4.34
C LYS A 182 -25.59 5.68 -5.08
N PRO A 183 -25.60 5.57 -6.42
CA PRO A 183 -24.38 5.44 -7.18
C PRO A 183 -23.49 6.68 -7.03
N LEU A 184 -22.24 6.47 -6.67
CA LEU A 184 -21.19 7.47 -6.73
C LEU A 184 -20.27 7.15 -7.91
N ALA A 185 -19.65 8.18 -8.48
CA ALA A 185 -18.61 7.99 -9.49
C ALA A 185 -17.40 7.31 -8.87
N VAL A 186 -17.19 6.01 -9.16
CA VAL A 186 -16.06 5.23 -8.68
C VAL A 186 -15.20 4.84 -9.86
N HIS A 187 -13.98 5.36 -9.89
CA HIS A 187 -12.97 5.11 -10.91
C HIS A 187 -11.90 4.18 -10.38
N VAL A 188 -11.52 3.19 -11.19
CA VAL A 188 -10.39 2.31 -10.87
C VAL A 188 -9.13 2.91 -11.49
N VAL A 189 -8.19 3.32 -10.64
CA VAL A 189 -6.86 3.78 -11.05
C VAL A 189 -5.83 2.96 -10.30
N ARG A 190 -5.27 1.95 -10.97
CA ARG A 190 -4.29 1.05 -10.36
C ARG A 190 -3.01 1.80 -10.03
N ASN A 191 -2.41 1.48 -8.89
CA ASN A 191 -1.12 2.05 -8.50
C ASN A 191 -0.06 1.80 -9.56
N ALA A 192 0.91 2.69 -9.64
CA ALA A 192 2.10 2.53 -10.46
C ALA A 192 3.30 2.11 -9.61
N VAL A 193 4.34 1.63 -10.29
CA VAL A 193 5.65 1.31 -9.72
C VAL A 193 6.69 2.20 -10.39
N ASP A 194 7.68 2.65 -9.64
CA ASP A 194 8.86 3.30 -10.24
C ASP A 194 9.69 2.26 -11.00
N LEU A 195 9.40 2.16 -12.29
CA LEU A 195 10.01 1.18 -13.20
C LEU A 195 11.50 1.42 -13.48
N LYS A 196 12.06 2.56 -13.02
CA LYS A 196 13.50 2.85 -13.06
C LYS A 196 14.20 2.26 -11.84
N THR A 197 13.65 2.51 -10.66
CA THR A 197 14.15 1.96 -9.39
C THR A 197 13.93 0.45 -9.33
N PHE A 198 12.70 -0.02 -9.64
CA PHE A 198 12.36 -1.44 -9.74
C PHE A 198 12.60 -1.93 -11.17
N ALA A 199 13.83 -2.28 -11.44
CA ALA A 199 14.30 -2.83 -12.72
C ALA A 199 15.17 -4.06 -12.48
N PRO A 200 15.32 -4.96 -13.47
CA PRO A 200 16.19 -6.14 -13.35
C PRO A 200 17.65 -5.82 -13.08
N GLY A 201 18.13 -4.70 -13.66
CA GLY A 201 19.50 -4.19 -13.45
C GLY A 201 19.60 -3.29 -12.22
N GLY A 202 20.78 -3.22 -11.63
CA GLY A 202 21.08 -2.36 -10.49
C GLY A 202 21.72 -3.11 -9.31
N PRO A 203 21.92 -2.42 -8.17
CA PRO A 203 22.56 -3.01 -7.00
C PRO A 203 21.83 -4.25 -6.48
N ARG A 204 22.59 -5.20 -5.94
CA ARG A 204 22.10 -6.38 -5.23
C ARG A 204 22.64 -6.37 -3.81
N LEU A 205 21.96 -7.03 -2.89
CA LEU A 205 22.35 -7.15 -1.49
C LEU A 205 22.93 -8.55 -1.22
N ASP A 206 23.86 -8.62 -0.32
CA ASP A 206 24.24 -9.89 0.31
C ASP A 206 23.16 -10.26 1.35
N LEU A 207 22.15 -10.99 0.90
CA LEU A 207 21.05 -11.42 1.76
C LEU A 207 21.49 -12.41 2.83
N ASP A 208 22.53 -13.23 2.55
CA ASP A 208 23.05 -14.18 3.52
C ASP A 208 23.72 -13.46 4.68
N GLY A 209 24.59 -12.48 4.39
CA GLY A 209 25.23 -11.66 5.41
C GLY A 209 24.24 -10.85 6.24
N LEU A 210 23.27 -10.21 5.58
CA LEU A 210 22.22 -9.43 6.26
C LEU A 210 21.33 -10.29 7.18
N ALA A 211 21.08 -11.53 6.78
CA ALA A 211 20.26 -12.48 7.53
C ALA A 211 21.07 -13.35 8.52
N ALA A 212 22.36 -13.06 8.70
CA ALA A 212 23.29 -13.85 9.52
C ALA A 212 23.26 -15.35 9.18
N LEU A 213 23.13 -15.68 7.90
CA LEU A 213 23.18 -17.05 7.38
C LEU A 213 24.58 -17.37 6.83
N PRO A 214 25.00 -18.65 6.86
CA PRO A 214 26.17 -19.09 6.12
C PRO A 214 26.00 -18.77 4.62
N ALA A 215 27.09 -18.46 3.93
CA ALA A 215 27.05 -18.21 2.49
C ALA A 215 26.36 -19.35 1.74
N ALA A 216 25.41 -19.03 0.88
CA ALA A 216 24.67 -20.03 0.12
C ALA A 216 25.59 -20.72 -0.91
N PRO A 217 25.52 -22.05 -1.05
CA PRO A 217 26.20 -22.75 -2.13
C PRO A 217 25.76 -22.24 -3.51
N ALA A 218 26.62 -22.45 -4.52
CA ALA A 218 26.29 -22.13 -5.89
C ALA A 218 25.02 -22.90 -6.33
N GLY A 219 24.15 -22.25 -7.10
CA GLY A 219 22.93 -22.88 -7.61
C GLY A 219 21.75 -22.91 -6.66
N VAL A 220 21.89 -22.36 -5.45
CA VAL A 220 20.76 -22.21 -4.52
C VAL A 220 19.77 -21.18 -5.03
N THR A 221 18.47 -21.53 -5.04
CA THR A 221 17.38 -20.63 -5.35
C THR A 221 16.99 -19.79 -4.13
N ARG A 222 17.10 -18.48 -4.25
CA ARG A 222 16.75 -17.51 -3.19
C ARG A 222 15.29 -17.12 -3.29
N ILE A 223 14.52 -17.45 -2.23
CA ILE A 223 13.09 -17.22 -2.16
C ILE A 223 12.80 -16.25 -1.02
N GLY A 224 12.13 -15.13 -1.30
CA GLY A 224 11.87 -14.10 -0.31
C GLY A 224 10.41 -13.75 -0.12
N LEU A 225 10.00 -13.57 1.14
CA LEU A 225 8.79 -12.86 1.53
C LEU A 225 9.17 -11.43 1.87
N VAL A 226 8.75 -10.47 1.03
CA VAL A 226 9.01 -9.04 1.25
C VAL A 226 7.77 -8.40 1.84
N ALA A 227 7.76 -8.15 3.14
CA ALA A 227 6.58 -7.65 3.86
C ALA A 227 6.92 -7.06 5.22
N THR A 228 6.05 -6.18 5.74
CA THR A 228 6.04 -5.86 7.17
C THR A 228 5.65 -7.10 7.98
N PHE A 229 5.98 -7.14 9.27
CA PHE A 229 5.70 -8.31 10.13
C PHE A 229 4.22 -8.46 10.51
N ALA A 230 3.31 -7.83 9.77
CA ALA A 230 1.87 -8.00 9.98
C ALA A 230 1.45 -9.46 9.82
N ARG A 231 0.67 -9.99 10.77
CA ARG A 231 0.28 -11.42 10.81
C ARG A 231 -0.42 -11.89 9.53
N TRP A 232 -1.26 -11.03 8.96
CA TRP A 232 -1.99 -11.33 7.72
C TRP A 232 -1.11 -11.40 6.45
N LYS A 233 0.19 -11.08 6.55
CA LYS A 233 1.14 -11.23 5.43
C LYS A 233 1.60 -12.69 5.23
N GLY A 234 1.20 -13.63 6.11
CA GLY A 234 1.38 -15.06 5.92
C GLY A 234 2.81 -15.55 6.14
N HIS A 235 3.54 -14.96 7.08
CA HIS A 235 4.88 -15.42 7.45
C HIS A 235 4.90 -16.87 7.92
N ASP A 236 3.89 -17.27 8.67
CA ASP A 236 3.66 -18.64 9.14
C ASP A 236 3.46 -19.61 7.97
N ILE A 237 2.60 -19.24 7.02
CA ILE A 237 2.33 -20.04 5.81
C ILE A 237 3.59 -20.17 4.94
N PHE A 238 4.36 -19.09 4.80
CA PHE A 238 5.62 -19.11 4.06
C PHE A 238 6.65 -20.05 4.71
N LEU A 239 6.78 -20.00 6.03
CA LEU A 239 7.68 -20.87 6.78
C LEU A 239 7.22 -22.34 6.72
N ASP A 240 5.92 -22.61 6.84
CA ASP A 240 5.34 -23.94 6.67
C ASP A 240 5.59 -24.50 5.26
N ALA A 241 5.48 -23.66 4.23
CA ALA A 241 5.77 -24.06 2.86
C ALA A 241 7.26 -24.38 2.66
N LEU A 242 8.19 -23.58 3.21
CA LEU A 242 9.62 -23.84 3.13
C LEU A 242 10.04 -25.10 3.90
N GLN A 243 9.34 -25.45 4.99
CA GLN A 243 9.55 -26.70 5.70
C GLN A 243 9.13 -27.92 4.87
N ARG A 244 8.03 -27.79 4.11
CA ARG A 244 7.44 -28.86 3.28
C ARG A 244 8.12 -29.02 1.93
N ALA A 245 8.81 -27.99 1.45
CA ALA A 245 9.45 -28.03 0.14
C ALA A 245 10.44 -29.20 0.03
N SER A 246 10.35 -29.93 -1.09
CA SER A 246 11.12 -31.15 -1.33
C SER A 246 12.61 -30.87 -1.57
N ASN A 247 12.91 -29.75 -2.23
CA ASN A 247 14.29 -29.37 -2.63
C ASN A 247 15.04 -28.60 -1.53
N THR A 248 15.01 -29.10 -0.30
CA THR A 248 15.51 -28.40 0.88
C THR A 248 16.98 -27.95 0.81
N ARG A 249 17.81 -28.66 0.04
CA ARG A 249 19.25 -28.34 -0.09
C ARG A 249 19.54 -27.24 -1.11
N THR A 250 18.61 -26.99 -2.03
CA THR A 250 18.76 -26.03 -3.13
C THR A 250 17.91 -24.77 -2.96
N ILE A 251 17.22 -24.64 -1.81
CA ILE A 251 16.35 -23.52 -1.49
C ILE A 251 16.87 -22.79 -0.26
N ARG A 252 16.91 -21.46 -0.32
CA ARG A 252 17.15 -20.55 0.80
C ARG A 252 16.03 -19.54 0.93
N GLY A 253 15.49 -19.39 2.13
CA GLY A 253 14.38 -18.49 2.43
C GLY A 253 14.82 -17.18 3.09
N TYR A 254 14.17 -16.08 2.76
CA TYR A 254 14.42 -14.78 3.38
C TYR A 254 13.10 -14.11 3.75
N ILE A 255 13.02 -13.59 4.98
CA ILE A 255 11.98 -12.67 5.41
C ILE A 255 12.56 -11.27 5.41
N ILE A 256 12.10 -10.43 4.50
CA ILE A 256 12.63 -9.10 4.22
C ILE A 256 11.63 -8.05 4.67
N GLY A 257 11.99 -7.24 5.67
CA GLY A 257 11.14 -6.22 6.27
C GLY A 257 11.18 -6.25 7.79
N GLY A 258 10.22 -5.60 8.42
CA GLY A 258 10.22 -5.44 9.87
C GLY A 258 8.87 -5.01 10.43
N PRO A 259 8.77 -4.79 11.74
CA PRO A 259 7.57 -4.23 12.36
C PRO A 259 7.44 -2.75 11.94
N LEU A 260 6.24 -2.35 11.51
CA LEU A 260 5.98 -0.97 11.06
C LEU A 260 4.98 -0.26 11.98
N TYR A 261 4.08 -1.00 12.64
CA TYR A 261 2.99 -0.42 13.42
C TYR A 261 3.08 -0.83 14.89
N ASP A 262 2.87 0.12 15.81
CA ASP A 262 2.83 -0.14 17.26
C ASP A 262 1.51 -0.79 17.75
N THR A 263 0.77 -1.44 16.84
CA THR A 263 -0.53 -2.04 17.18
C THR A 263 -0.31 -3.40 17.83
N SER A 264 -0.48 -3.47 19.15
CA SER A 264 -0.36 -4.70 19.94
C SER A 264 -1.15 -5.87 19.31
N GLY A 265 -0.50 -7.01 19.11
CA GLY A 265 -1.11 -8.26 18.64
C GLY A 265 -1.37 -8.35 17.13
N SER A 266 -1.14 -7.28 16.34
CA SER A 266 -1.36 -7.30 14.88
C SER A 266 -0.12 -7.71 14.09
N GLN A 267 1.05 -7.70 14.71
CA GLN A 267 2.32 -8.03 14.10
C GLN A 267 3.05 -9.10 14.91
N TYR A 268 3.94 -9.81 14.21
CA TYR A 268 4.99 -10.59 14.84
C TYR A 268 6.12 -9.67 15.29
N THR A 269 6.79 -10.05 16.38
CA THR A 269 8.11 -9.53 16.71
C THR A 269 9.17 -10.31 15.95
N LYS A 270 10.39 -9.77 15.86
CA LYS A 270 11.54 -10.52 15.33
C LYS A 270 11.74 -11.85 16.08
N ARG A 271 11.60 -11.82 17.41
CA ARG A 271 11.71 -13.02 18.27
C ARG A 271 10.62 -14.06 17.96
N ASP A 272 9.38 -13.64 17.67
CA ASP A 272 8.34 -14.58 17.28
C ASP A 272 8.69 -15.32 15.98
N LEU A 273 9.18 -14.59 14.97
CA LEU A 273 9.59 -15.18 13.70
C LEU A 273 10.81 -16.08 13.84
N GLU A 274 11.80 -15.70 14.64
CA GLU A 274 12.96 -16.56 14.97
C GLU A 274 12.51 -17.85 15.66
N ALA A 275 11.60 -17.77 16.63
CA ALA A 275 11.04 -18.95 17.29
C ALA A 275 10.25 -19.84 16.31
N MET A 276 9.54 -19.24 15.34
CA MET A 276 8.80 -19.98 14.30
C MET A 276 9.76 -20.69 13.33
N ILE A 277 10.91 -20.09 12.99
CA ILE A 277 11.97 -20.69 12.18
C ILE A 277 12.56 -21.90 12.90
N ASP A 278 12.86 -21.75 14.20
CA ASP A 278 13.44 -22.81 15.02
C ASP A 278 12.49 -24.01 15.18
N ALA A 279 11.21 -23.73 15.47
CA ALA A 279 10.19 -24.78 15.62
C ALA A 279 9.98 -25.61 14.34
N ARG A 280 10.34 -25.06 13.16
CA ARG A 280 10.25 -25.74 11.87
C ARG A 280 11.58 -26.32 11.38
N LEU A 281 12.63 -26.29 12.21
CA LEU A 281 13.97 -26.78 11.86
C LEU A 281 14.54 -26.09 10.62
N LEU A 282 14.25 -24.78 10.44
CA LEU A 282 14.71 -23.97 9.31
C LEU A 282 15.95 -23.13 9.62
N ARG A 283 16.50 -23.24 10.83
CA ARG A 283 17.73 -22.52 11.23
C ARG A 283 18.86 -22.79 10.23
N GLY A 284 19.59 -21.74 9.84
CA GLY A 284 20.65 -21.81 8.83
C GLY A 284 20.16 -21.88 7.38
N ARG A 285 18.84 -22.01 7.13
CA ARG A 285 18.23 -22.04 5.82
C ARG A 285 17.27 -20.86 5.56
N VAL A 286 16.71 -20.30 6.62
CA VAL A 286 15.83 -19.15 6.56
C VAL A 286 16.33 -18.08 7.52
N GLY A 287 16.35 -16.83 7.09
CA GLY A 287 16.77 -15.72 7.93
C GLY A 287 15.99 -14.43 7.68
N LEU A 288 16.15 -13.50 8.61
CA LEU A 288 15.49 -12.19 8.60
C LEU A 288 16.54 -11.10 8.31
N THR A 289 16.30 -10.27 7.31
CA THR A 289 17.24 -9.19 6.95
C THR A 289 16.94 -7.86 7.66
N GLY A 290 15.74 -7.70 8.21
CA GLY A 290 15.25 -6.38 8.62
C GLY A 290 14.81 -5.52 7.42
N PHE A 291 14.60 -4.21 7.66
CA PHE A 291 14.32 -3.25 6.58
C PHE A 291 15.58 -2.98 5.77
N VAL A 292 15.47 -3.14 4.46
CA VAL A 292 16.54 -2.87 3.49
C VAL A 292 15.93 -2.21 2.24
N ASP A 293 16.79 -1.75 1.32
CA ASP A 293 16.31 -1.26 0.02
C ASP A 293 15.56 -2.35 -0.74
N ALA A 294 14.25 -2.13 -0.94
CA ALA A 294 13.36 -3.15 -1.48
C ALA A 294 13.74 -3.57 -2.92
N ALA A 295 14.15 -2.61 -3.75
CA ALA A 295 14.53 -2.92 -5.14
C ALA A 295 15.79 -3.77 -5.20
N SER A 296 16.81 -3.44 -4.41
CA SER A 296 18.05 -4.23 -4.32
C SER A 296 17.80 -5.61 -3.71
N ALA A 297 16.91 -5.70 -2.71
CA ALA A 297 16.50 -6.97 -2.12
C ALA A 297 15.79 -7.86 -3.15
N MET A 298 14.82 -7.33 -3.90
CA MET A 298 14.12 -8.08 -4.93
C MET A 298 15.05 -8.56 -6.04
N ARG A 299 16.02 -7.72 -6.45
CA ARG A 299 17.06 -8.14 -7.42
C ARG A 299 17.95 -9.27 -6.92
N SER A 300 18.09 -9.40 -5.60
CA SER A 300 18.88 -10.46 -4.96
C SER A 300 18.11 -11.77 -4.76
N LEU A 301 16.82 -11.76 -4.99
CA LEU A 301 15.95 -12.94 -4.98
C LEU A 301 15.80 -13.55 -6.38
N ASP A 302 15.49 -14.85 -6.43
CA ASP A 302 15.06 -15.55 -7.64
C ASP A 302 13.54 -15.63 -7.71
N VAL A 303 12.88 -15.80 -6.57
CA VAL A 303 11.42 -15.88 -6.43
C VAL A 303 10.96 -14.97 -5.30
N VAL A 304 9.94 -14.17 -5.57
CA VAL A 304 9.24 -13.36 -4.55
C VAL A 304 7.90 -14.02 -4.23
N VAL A 305 7.68 -14.26 -2.95
CA VAL A 305 6.44 -14.86 -2.44
C VAL A 305 5.58 -13.78 -1.78
N HIS A 306 4.33 -13.72 -2.20
CA HIS A 306 3.26 -12.96 -1.55
C HIS A 306 2.25 -13.95 -0.97
N ALA A 307 2.27 -14.14 0.36
CA ALA A 307 1.52 -15.18 1.05
C ALA A 307 0.35 -14.64 1.90
N SER A 308 -0.17 -13.45 1.60
CA SER A 308 -1.21 -12.81 2.40
C SER A 308 -2.41 -13.72 2.66
N SER A 309 -2.79 -13.86 3.95
CA SER A 309 -3.93 -14.67 4.40
C SER A 309 -5.27 -13.93 4.28
N GLU A 310 -5.25 -12.62 4.08
CA GLU A 310 -6.43 -11.79 3.81
C GLU A 310 -6.36 -11.20 2.41
N PRO A 311 -7.52 -10.83 1.80
CA PRO A 311 -7.54 -10.15 0.52
C PRO A 311 -6.70 -8.88 0.52
N GLU A 312 -5.77 -8.78 -0.41
CA GLU A 312 -4.90 -7.61 -0.57
C GLU A 312 -5.64 -6.54 -1.41
N PRO A 313 -5.70 -5.29 -0.99
CA PRO A 313 -6.33 -4.23 -1.77
C PRO A 313 -5.69 -3.99 -3.14
N PHE A 314 -4.36 -4.13 -3.23
CA PHE A 314 -3.59 -4.02 -4.47
C PHE A 314 -2.47 -5.06 -4.52
N GLY A 315 -1.47 -4.97 -3.62
CA GLY A 315 -0.30 -5.84 -3.62
C GLY A 315 0.89 -5.19 -4.32
N LEU A 316 1.32 -4.02 -3.85
CA LEU A 316 2.43 -3.26 -4.44
C LEU A 316 3.70 -4.10 -4.57
N VAL A 317 3.99 -4.96 -3.58
CA VAL A 317 5.15 -5.87 -3.60
C VAL A 317 5.14 -6.84 -4.79
N ILE A 318 3.95 -7.27 -5.24
CA ILE A 318 3.80 -8.11 -6.44
C ILE A 318 4.23 -7.32 -7.67
N ALA A 319 3.69 -6.12 -7.83
CA ALA A 319 4.00 -5.25 -8.97
C ALA A 319 5.49 -4.85 -9.01
N GLU A 320 6.11 -4.60 -7.85
CA GLU A 320 7.53 -4.29 -7.69
C GLU A 320 8.43 -5.49 -8.05
N ALA A 321 8.06 -6.71 -7.60
CA ALA A 321 8.77 -7.94 -7.94
C ALA A 321 8.68 -8.24 -9.44
N MET A 322 7.50 -8.11 -10.04
CA MET A 322 7.28 -8.21 -11.48
C MET A 322 8.15 -7.19 -12.23
N ALA A 323 8.18 -5.95 -11.76
CA ALA A 323 9.01 -4.90 -12.34
C ALA A 323 10.52 -5.21 -12.26
N CYS A 324 10.98 -5.87 -11.20
CA CYS A 324 12.36 -6.38 -11.08
C CYS A 324 12.63 -7.65 -11.92
N GLY A 325 11.64 -8.14 -12.67
CA GLY A 325 11.76 -9.35 -13.48
C GLY A 325 11.94 -10.62 -12.65
N ARG A 326 11.36 -10.66 -11.45
CA ARG A 326 11.40 -11.85 -10.59
C ARG A 326 10.17 -12.72 -10.85
N ALA A 327 10.38 -14.04 -10.76
CA ALA A 327 9.25 -14.95 -10.69
C ALA A 327 8.45 -14.68 -9.41
N VAL A 328 7.14 -14.69 -9.51
CA VAL A 328 6.24 -14.37 -8.39
C VAL A 328 5.35 -15.56 -8.08
N ILE A 329 5.19 -15.87 -6.78
CA ILE A 329 4.12 -16.72 -6.28
C ILE A 329 3.22 -15.85 -5.41
N THR A 330 1.90 -15.87 -5.67
CA THR A 330 0.95 -15.03 -4.93
C THR A 330 -0.30 -15.81 -4.56
N THR A 331 -0.96 -15.41 -3.46
CA THR A 331 -2.30 -15.94 -3.13
C THR A 331 -3.39 -15.41 -4.06
N ALA A 332 -3.11 -14.37 -4.84
CA ALA A 332 -4.02 -13.75 -5.80
C ALA A 332 -5.41 -13.46 -5.21
N SER A 333 -5.48 -13.02 -3.96
CA SER A 333 -6.74 -12.71 -3.28
C SER A 333 -7.01 -11.20 -3.28
N GLY A 334 -8.24 -10.81 -3.61
CA GLY A 334 -8.62 -9.41 -3.73
C GLY A 334 -8.00 -8.71 -4.93
N GLY A 335 -7.56 -7.46 -4.77
CA GLY A 335 -6.91 -6.67 -5.83
C GLY A 335 -5.62 -7.29 -6.36
N ALA A 336 -4.94 -8.14 -5.56
CA ALA A 336 -3.74 -8.86 -6.00
C ALA A 336 -4.00 -9.77 -7.21
N SER A 337 -5.20 -10.33 -7.36
CA SER A 337 -5.57 -11.15 -8.52
C SER A 337 -5.60 -10.39 -9.85
N GLU A 338 -5.78 -9.06 -9.77
CA GLU A 338 -5.88 -8.20 -10.96
C GLU A 338 -4.50 -7.82 -11.55
N LEU A 339 -3.43 -8.12 -10.81
CA LEU A 339 -2.08 -7.73 -11.19
C LEU A 339 -1.42 -8.73 -12.11
N ILE A 340 -1.87 -9.99 -12.12
CA ILE A 340 -1.19 -11.12 -12.72
C ILE A 340 -2.09 -11.88 -13.72
N GLU A 341 -1.44 -12.65 -14.58
CA GLU A 341 -2.04 -13.73 -15.38
C GLU A 341 -1.51 -15.06 -14.83
N ALA A 342 -2.38 -15.75 -14.07
CA ALA A 342 -2.02 -17.00 -13.40
C ALA A 342 -1.43 -18.04 -14.38
N GLY A 343 -0.30 -18.64 -14.02
CA GLY A 343 0.42 -19.62 -14.83
C GLY A 343 1.28 -19.02 -15.95
N ARG A 344 1.14 -17.72 -16.25
CA ARG A 344 1.93 -17.03 -17.28
C ARG A 344 3.01 -16.12 -16.68
N ASP A 345 2.62 -15.13 -15.90
CA ASP A 345 3.52 -14.15 -15.30
C ASP A 345 3.63 -14.25 -13.77
N ALA A 346 2.85 -15.14 -13.15
CA ALA A 346 2.96 -15.55 -11.75
C ALA A 346 2.35 -16.95 -11.53
N LEU A 347 2.81 -17.66 -10.49
CA LEU A 347 2.10 -18.81 -9.95
C LEU A 347 1.14 -18.37 -8.84
N VAL A 348 0.06 -19.15 -8.69
CA VAL A 348 -0.95 -18.91 -7.65
C VAL A 348 -0.98 -20.09 -6.70
N ALA A 349 -0.94 -19.78 -5.39
CA ALA A 349 -1.20 -20.74 -4.32
C ALA A 349 -2.38 -20.20 -3.49
N PRO A 350 -3.41 -20.98 -3.18
CA PRO A 350 -4.53 -20.50 -2.38
C PRO A 350 -4.10 -19.91 -1.03
N SER A 351 -4.83 -18.93 -0.55
CA SER A 351 -4.53 -18.28 0.74
C SER A 351 -4.62 -19.31 1.88
N GLY A 352 -3.58 -19.35 2.73
CA GLY A 352 -3.50 -20.28 3.84
C GLY A 352 -3.06 -21.72 3.47
N ASP A 353 -2.87 -22.02 2.18
CA ASP A 353 -2.50 -23.36 1.70
C ASP A 353 -0.97 -23.50 1.59
N ALA A 354 -0.32 -23.87 2.69
CA ALA A 354 1.12 -24.09 2.72
C ALA A 354 1.58 -25.26 1.83
N PRO A 355 0.87 -26.40 1.71
CA PRO A 355 1.18 -27.43 0.71
C PRO A 355 1.19 -26.92 -0.73
N ALA A 356 0.17 -26.19 -1.17
CA ALA A 356 0.13 -25.61 -2.50
C ALA A 356 1.25 -24.58 -2.73
N LEU A 357 1.57 -23.78 -1.72
CA LEU A 357 2.69 -22.85 -1.78
C LEU A 357 4.03 -23.60 -1.88
N ALA A 358 4.22 -24.70 -1.14
CA ALA A 358 5.41 -25.54 -1.23
C ALA A 358 5.57 -26.13 -2.64
N ALA A 359 4.50 -26.64 -3.22
CA ALA A 359 4.54 -27.19 -4.59
C ALA A 359 4.90 -26.12 -5.64
N ALA A 360 4.38 -24.90 -5.50
CA ALA A 360 4.76 -23.78 -6.36
C ALA A 360 6.23 -23.37 -6.18
N ILE A 361 6.73 -23.37 -4.94
CA ILE A 361 8.13 -23.14 -4.62
C ILE A 361 9.02 -24.21 -5.26
N ASP A 362 8.71 -25.49 -5.08
CA ASP A 362 9.48 -26.62 -5.64
C ASP A 362 9.53 -26.54 -7.18
N ARG A 363 8.40 -26.21 -7.81
CA ARG A 363 8.31 -26.03 -9.26
C ARG A 363 9.27 -24.96 -9.77
N LEU A 364 9.27 -23.78 -9.14
CA LEU A 364 10.15 -22.69 -9.55
C LEU A 364 11.61 -22.90 -9.12
N ALA A 365 11.86 -23.59 -8.02
CA ALA A 365 13.21 -23.94 -7.60
C ALA A 365 13.86 -24.98 -8.50
N GLY A 366 13.09 -25.98 -8.92
CA GLY A 366 13.54 -27.10 -9.75
C GLY A 366 13.68 -26.76 -11.24
N ASP A 367 13.00 -25.75 -11.73
CA ASP A 367 13.01 -25.35 -13.15
C ASP A 367 13.48 -23.91 -13.33
N ARG A 368 14.77 -23.77 -13.64
CA ARG A 368 15.39 -22.45 -13.89
C ARG A 368 14.82 -21.76 -15.13
N VAL A 369 14.54 -22.53 -16.20
CA VAL A 369 14.04 -21.96 -17.45
C VAL A 369 12.64 -21.38 -17.25
N LEU A 370 11.76 -22.14 -16.58
CA LEU A 370 10.43 -21.66 -16.21
C LEU A 370 10.51 -20.41 -15.36
N ARG A 371 11.38 -20.39 -14.34
CA ARG A 371 11.57 -19.25 -13.45
C ARG A 371 12.01 -17.98 -14.18
N GLU A 372 13.01 -18.10 -15.08
CA GLU A 372 13.52 -16.98 -15.87
C GLU A 372 12.48 -16.50 -16.91
N THR A 373 11.77 -17.43 -17.57
CA THR A 373 10.70 -17.11 -18.52
C THR A 373 9.56 -16.37 -17.83
N MET A 374 9.09 -16.87 -16.69
CA MET A 374 8.02 -16.23 -15.92
C MET A 374 8.43 -14.84 -15.43
N GLY A 375 9.67 -14.67 -14.95
CA GLY A 375 10.19 -13.36 -14.54
C GLY A 375 10.26 -12.36 -15.72
N SER A 376 10.63 -12.82 -16.90
CA SER A 376 10.64 -11.98 -18.10
C SER A 376 9.24 -11.54 -18.53
N LEU A 377 8.26 -12.46 -18.50
CA LEU A 377 6.85 -12.16 -18.76
C LEU A 377 6.27 -11.21 -17.72
N ALA A 378 6.61 -11.42 -16.43
CA ALA A 378 6.24 -10.52 -15.34
C ALA A 378 6.77 -9.10 -15.58
N ARG A 379 8.03 -8.95 -15.99
CA ARG A 379 8.60 -7.64 -16.33
C ARG A 379 7.87 -6.98 -17.50
N ALA A 380 7.62 -7.71 -18.58
CA ALA A 380 6.88 -7.19 -19.73
C ALA A 380 5.47 -6.70 -19.32
N ALA A 381 4.77 -7.48 -18.50
CA ALA A 381 3.48 -7.09 -17.94
C ALA A 381 3.57 -5.84 -17.04
N ALA A 382 4.59 -5.75 -16.19
CA ALA A 382 4.79 -4.61 -15.31
C ALA A 382 5.02 -3.30 -16.08
N LEU A 383 5.77 -3.33 -17.17
CA LEU A 383 6.05 -2.17 -18.03
C LEU A 383 4.78 -1.53 -18.62
N THR A 384 3.75 -2.33 -18.85
CA THR A 384 2.46 -1.85 -19.38
C THR A 384 1.44 -1.58 -18.29
N ARG A 385 1.26 -2.53 -17.33
CA ARG A 385 0.21 -2.48 -16.33
C ARG A 385 0.49 -1.48 -15.21
N PHE A 386 1.77 -1.24 -14.86
CA PHE A 386 2.17 -0.44 -13.70
C PHE A 386 3.00 0.78 -14.06
N ALA A 387 2.95 1.21 -15.34
CA ALA A 387 3.65 2.41 -15.80
C ALA A 387 3.13 3.67 -15.07
N PRO A 388 4.01 4.54 -14.54
CA PRO A 388 3.60 5.79 -13.89
C PRO A 388 2.78 6.71 -14.79
N ASP A 389 3.12 6.76 -16.08
CA ASP A 389 2.43 7.62 -17.04
C ASP A 389 0.98 7.17 -17.30
N ARG A 390 0.72 5.83 -17.31
CA ARG A 390 -0.64 5.28 -17.39
C ARG A 390 -1.47 5.78 -16.19
N MET A 391 -0.97 5.60 -14.96
CA MET A 391 -1.67 6.03 -13.75
C MET A 391 -1.93 7.54 -13.77
N ALA A 392 -0.94 8.34 -14.16
CA ALA A 392 -1.07 9.79 -14.25
C ALA A 392 -2.15 10.21 -15.26
N MET A 393 -2.20 9.59 -16.43
CA MET A 393 -3.22 9.90 -17.43
C MET A 393 -4.63 9.50 -16.98
N GLU A 394 -4.78 8.33 -16.34
CA GLU A 394 -6.07 7.89 -15.78
C GLU A 394 -6.55 8.84 -14.68
N LEU A 395 -5.65 9.21 -13.76
CA LEU A 395 -5.98 10.13 -12.67
C LEU A 395 -6.27 11.55 -13.18
N ALA A 396 -5.55 12.02 -14.21
CA ALA A 396 -5.82 13.30 -14.85
C ALA A 396 -7.23 13.36 -15.44
N ARG A 397 -7.67 12.29 -16.12
CA ARG A 397 -9.06 12.21 -16.65
C ARG A 397 -10.11 12.27 -15.54
N VAL A 398 -9.84 11.61 -14.41
CA VAL A 398 -10.76 11.70 -13.24
C VAL A 398 -10.82 13.14 -12.75
N PHE A 399 -9.69 13.80 -12.58
CA PHE A 399 -9.65 15.19 -12.11
C PHE A 399 -10.33 16.15 -13.09
N GLU A 400 -10.07 16.01 -14.39
CA GLU A 400 -10.70 16.82 -15.44
C GLU A 400 -12.22 16.62 -15.48
N SER A 401 -12.72 15.41 -15.16
CA SER A 401 -14.16 15.12 -15.16
C SER A 401 -14.93 15.73 -13.99
N VAL A 402 -14.26 16.05 -12.88
CA VAL A 402 -14.90 16.59 -11.66
C VAL A 402 -14.48 18.03 -11.35
N ALA A 403 -13.47 18.57 -12.05
CA ALA A 403 -13.03 19.94 -11.84
C ALA A 403 -14.17 20.93 -12.15
N PRO A 404 -14.32 21.98 -11.33
CA PRO A 404 -15.30 23.02 -11.60
C PRO A 404 -15.05 23.69 -12.96
N ASP A 405 -16.13 23.92 -13.73
CA ASP A 405 -16.01 24.62 -15.03
C ASP A 405 -15.46 26.04 -14.83
N PRO A 406 -14.30 26.37 -15.45
CA PRO A 406 -13.70 27.68 -15.34
C PRO A 406 -14.63 28.80 -15.86
N ARG A 407 -15.54 28.50 -16.79
CA ARG A 407 -16.48 29.44 -17.39
C ARG A 407 -17.54 29.92 -16.41
N LEU A 408 -17.92 29.13 -15.45
CA LEU A 408 -18.82 29.52 -14.36
C LEU A 408 -18.14 30.43 -13.32
N ALA A 409 -16.82 30.65 -13.43
CA ALA A 409 -16.07 31.53 -12.56
C ALA A 409 -16.16 33.02 -12.96
N GLN A 410 -16.57 33.34 -14.19
CA GLN A 410 -16.61 34.70 -14.73
C GLN A 410 -17.99 35.37 -14.59
N SER A 411 -19.00 34.65 -14.08
CA SER A 411 -20.40 35.12 -14.00
C SER A 411 -20.89 35.37 -12.55
N ALA A 412 -20.00 35.53 -11.55
CA ALA A 412 -20.39 35.83 -10.17
C ALA A 412 -19.59 36.97 -9.57
#